data_cb9735320bc9cdf5d0249515c78a5d8e
#
_entry.id   cb9735320bc9cdf5d0249515c78a5d8e
#
_cell.length_a   1.000
_cell.length_b   1.000
_cell.length_c   1.000
_cell.angle_alpha   90.00
_cell.angle_beta   90.00
_cell.angle_gamma   90.00
#
_symmetry.space_group_name_H-M   'P 1'
#
loop_
_entity.id
_entity.type
_entity.pdbx_description
1 polymer ?
#
loop_
_entity_poly.entity_id
_entity_poly.type
_entity_poly.pdbx_seq_one_letter_code
_entity_poly.pdbx_strand_id
1 'polypeptide(L)'
;MVRLLEKRQSIASVLTLFAIATFSLHILVLFLFLLQGLNIRQLSLRKPPNFVQLIDGKPVANIDDLARDPEAIRQFISKTMISMFSWSGTLPPQNIEEVASPKPDLGVLIQTAQASSQKVSTSSWIASFALSEDFRKGFLSTVAEMTPPEVFSENPSLTMTSQLVIKRVYPPKQIAPGKWRVGMVADLIQKNRVGGARLITPFNKDLLVRAADYFGNPQGDNGTDLQKAIYSVRADRLEIYEIRNLCLLDGNNGLNNDKFTQCGAGQTSDSFIR
;
A
#
# COMPACT_ATOMS: atom_id res chain seq x y z
N MET A 1 81.68 19.79 0.32
CA MET A 1 80.72 19.93 1.46
C MET A 1 79.31 20.33 1.02
N VAL A 2 79.10 21.10 0.00
CA VAL A 2 77.79 21.59 -0.44
C VAL A 2 76.81 20.46 -0.86
N ARG A 3 77.26 19.44 -1.57
CA ARG A 3 76.46 18.32 -2.06
C ARG A 3 75.85 17.42 -0.92
N LEU A 4 76.49 17.32 0.24
CA LEU A 4 76.05 16.56 1.37
C LEU A 4 74.90 17.28 2.14
N LEU A 5 74.92 18.61 2.15
CA LEU A 5 73.91 19.44 2.75
C LEU A 5 72.58 19.41 1.93
N GLU A 6 72.65 19.46 0.61
CA GLU A 6 71.52 19.36 -0.32
C GLU A 6 70.84 18.03 -0.23
N LYS A 7 71.59 16.91 -0.10
CA LYS A 7 71.07 15.58 0.07
C LYS A 7 70.32 15.40 1.42
N ARG A 8 70.79 16.08 2.48
CA ARG A 8 70.17 16.06 3.81
C ARG A 8 68.89 16.87 3.86
N GLN A 9 68.81 17.99 3.14
CA GLN A 9 67.56 18.75 3.00
C GLN A 9 66.52 17.99 2.21
N SER A 10 66.87 17.28 1.16
CA SER A 10 65.97 16.44 0.37
C SER A 10 65.37 15.28 1.18
N ILE A 11 66.15 14.62 2.04
CA ILE A 11 65.70 13.53 2.90
C ILE A 11 64.75 14.06 4.00
N ALA A 12 65.07 15.23 4.58
CA ALA A 12 64.20 15.85 5.59
C ALA A 12 62.85 16.26 5.01
N SER A 13 62.80 16.77 3.77
CA SER A 13 61.55 17.10 3.08
C SER A 13 60.71 15.88 2.74
N VAL A 14 61.33 14.76 2.35
CA VAL A 14 60.62 13.48 2.10
C VAL A 14 60.03 12.90 3.40
N LEU A 15 60.78 12.94 4.49
CA LEU A 15 60.33 12.50 5.81
C LEU A 15 59.16 13.34 6.33
N THR A 16 59.21 14.67 6.16
CA THR A 16 58.12 15.55 6.54
C THR A 16 56.86 15.28 5.68
N LEU A 17 57.00 15.07 4.40
CA LEU A 17 55.91 14.76 3.48
C LEU A 17 55.27 13.40 3.82
N PHE A 18 56.09 12.41 4.16
CA PHE A 18 55.61 11.11 4.63
C PHE A 18 54.87 11.22 5.98
N ALA A 19 55.41 12.00 6.92
CA ALA A 19 54.75 12.23 8.21
C ALA A 19 53.38 12.93 8.05
N ILE A 20 53.27 13.92 7.18
CA ILE A 20 52.03 14.61 6.87
C ILE A 20 51.04 13.65 6.21
N ALA A 21 51.47 12.83 5.27
CA ALA A 21 50.62 11.87 4.60
C ALA A 21 50.08 10.79 5.55
N THR A 22 50.95 10.25 6.43
CA THR A 22 50.50 9.26 7.44
C THR A 22 49.55 9.87 8.47
N PHE A 23 49.81 11.10 8.91
CA PHE A 23 48.90 11.80 9.85
C PHE A 23 47.53 12.10 9.21
N SER A 24 47.54 12.56 7.96
CA SER A 24 46.32 12.77 7.19
C SER A 24 45.51 11.48 7.02
N LEU A 25 46.17 10.36 6.75
CA LEU A 25 45.54 9.05 6.65
C LEU A 25 44.88 8.62 7.98
N HIS A 26 45.56 8.86 9.10
CA HIS A 26 44.99 8.55 10.41
C HIS A 26 43.76 9.39 10.74
N ILE A 27 43.79 10.68 10.41
CA ILE A 27 42.62 11.55 10.56
C ILE A 27 41.42 11.04 9.70
N LEU A 28 41.70 10.64 8.46
CA LEU A 28 40.68 10.08 7.57
C LEU A 28 40.04 8.80 8.15
N VAL A 29 40.88 7.90 8.68
CA VAL A 29 40.42 6.66 9.31
C VAL A 29 39.57 6.96 10.54
N LEU A 30 39.99 7.87 11.41
CA LEU A 30 39.19 8.28 12.57
C LEU A 30 37.85 8.89 12.15
N PHE A 31 37.84 9.70 11.09
CA PHE A 31 36.58 10.25 10.56
C PHE A 31 35.63 9.17 10.03
N LEU A 32 36.14 8.16 9.34
CA LEU A 32 35.38 7.03 8.86
C LEU A 32 34.80 6.21 10.04
N PHE A 33 35.56 6.01 11.11
CA PHE A 33 35.06 5.34 12.32
C PHE A 33 33.94 6.15 13.01
N LEU A 34 34.05 7.47 13.05
CA LEU A 34 32.98 8.33 13.57
C LEU A 34 31.70 8.22 12.74
N LEU A 35 31.82 8.24 11.40
CA LEU A 35 30.67 8.05 10.50
C LEU A 35 30.03 6.68 10.68
N GLN A 36 30.83 5.61 10.80
CA GLN A 36 30.30 4.27 11.09
C GLN A 36 29.60 4.21 12.44
N GLY A 37 30.18 4.83 13.47
CA GLY A 37 29.57 4.91 14.80
C GLY A 37 28.21 5.60 14.77
N LEU A 38 28.06 6.68 14.02
CA LEU A 38 26.78 7.37 13.81
C LEU A 38 25.75 6.48 13.09
N ASN A 39 26.19 5.76 12.06
CA ASN A 39 25.33 4.82 11.33
C ASN A 39 24.86 3.66 12.23
N ILE A 40 25.76 3.09 13.03
CA ILE A 40 25.41 2.03 13.97
C ILE A 40 24.45 2.55 15.04
N ARG A 41 24.65 3.77 15.53
CA ARG A 41 23.72 4.40 16.48
C ARG A 41 22.33 4.61 15.85
N GLN A 42 22.25 5.05 14.59
CA GLN A 42 20.96 5.15 13.90
C GLN A 42 20.28 3.80 13.70
N LEU A 43 21.05 2.74 13.42
CA LEU A 43 20.53 1.38 13.31
C LEU A 43 20.08 0.82 14.67
N SER A 44 20.79 1.11 15.76
CA SER A 44 20.41 0.66 17.11
C SER A 44 19.21 1.40 17.68
N LEU A 45 18.91 2.62 17.20
CA LEU A 45 17.71 3.38 17.56
C LEU A 45 16.48 2.96 16.73
N ARG A 46 16.66 2.20 15.65
CA ARG A 46 15.54 1.57 14.97
C ARG A 46 14.96 0.50 15.89
N LYS A 47 13.67 0.59 16.19
CA LYS A 47 12.98 -0.45 16.93
C LYS A 47 13.30 -1.80 16.27
N PRO A 48 13.73 -2.81 17.06
CA PRO A 48 13.95 -4.14 16.50
C PRO A 48 12.68 -4.62 15.82
N PRO A 49 12.79 -5.41 14.73
CA PRO A 49 11.61 -6.04 14.15
C PRO A 49 10.89 -6.81 15.26
N ASN A 50 9.58 -6.62 15.37
CA ASN A 50 8.77 -7.30 16.37
C ASN A 50 8.88 -8.80 16.13
N PHE A 51 9.71 -9.48 16.92
CA PHE A 51 9.68 -10.93 16.98
C PHE A 51 8.43 -11.33 17.77
N VAL A 52 7.52 -12.03 17.12
CA VAL A 52 6.35 -12.60 17.80
C VAL A 52 6.86 -13.72 18.69
N GLN A 53 6.87 -13.48 19.99
CA GLN A 53 7.16 -14.51 20.97
C GLN A 53 5.92 -15.39 21.10
N LEU A 54 6.04 -16.65 20.67
CA LEU A 54 4.98 -17.64 20.82
C LEU A 54 5.08 -18.23 22.23
N ILE A 55 4.06 -18.03 23.05
CA ILE A 55 3.87 -18.75 24.31
C ILE A 55 2.70 -19.72 24.08
N ASP A 56 2.93 -20.99 24.27
CA ASP A 56 1.96 -22.09 24.05
C ASP A 56 1.30 -22.08 22.64
N GLY A 57 2.08 -21.70 21.60
CA GLY A 57 1.57 -21.65 20.23
C GLY A 57 0.60 -20.52 19.94
N LYS A 58 0.33 -19.63 20.89
CA LYS A 58 -0.50 -18.43 20.71
C LYS A 58 0.38 -17.19 20.67
N PRO A 59 0.16 -16.27 19.71
CA PRO A 59 0.87 -14.98 19.71
C PRO A 59 0.45 -14.19 20.95
N VAL A 60 1.43 -13.79 21.76
CA VAL A 60 1.19 -12.84 22.87
C VAL A 60 1.04 -11.46 22.24
N ALA A 61 -0.15 -10.90 22.28
CA ALA A 61 -0.39 -9.53 21.89
C ALA A 61 0.24 -8.58 22.93
N ASN A 62 1.42 -8.06 22.62
CA ASN A 62 1.97 -6.93 23.37
C ASN A 62 1.13 -5.70 23.04
N ILE A 63 0.95 -4.79 24.00
CA ILE A 63 0.23 -3.52 23.82
C ILE A 63 0.83 -2.70 22.67
N ASP A 64 2.11 -2.87 22.37
CA ASP A 64 2.81 -2.29 21.22
C ASP A 64 2.51 -3.00 19.88
N ASP A 65 1.85 -4.14 19.90
CA ASP A 65 1.50 -4.90 18.67
C ASP A 65 0.40 -4.24 17.84
N LEU A 66 -0.24 -3.21 18.38
CA LEU A 66 -1.21 -2.37 17.66
C LEU A 66 -0.55 -1.23 16.85
N ALA A 67 0.73 -0.93 17.10
CA ALA A 67 1.44 0.10 16.35
C ALA A 67 1.77 -0.41 14.93
N ARG A 68 1.53 0.41 13.92
CA ARG A 68 1.88 0.13 12.51
C ARG A 68 2.63 1.31 11.95
N ASP A 69 3.59 1.01 11.06
CA ASP A 69 4.30 2.04 10.32
C ASP A 69 3.30 2.80 9.42
N PRO A 70 3.29 4.14 9.44
CA PRO A 70 2.46 4.95 8.56
C PRO A 70 2.61 4.63 7.08
N GLU A 71 3.82 4.30 6.62
CA GLU A 71 4.05 3.95 5.23
C GLU A 71 3.46 2.56 4.90
N ALA A 72 3.56 1.59 5.80
CA ALA A 72 2.91 0.28 5.63
C ALA A 72 1.39 0.42 5.50
N ILE A 73 0.76 1.30 6.29
CA ILE A 73 -0.69 1.58 6.17
C ILE A 73 -1.02 2.19 4.81
N ARG A 74 -0.22 3.14 4.31
CA ARG A 74 -0.44 3.77 2.99
C ARG A 74 -0.30 2.76 1.85
N GLN A 75 0.71 1.91 1.90
CA GLN A 75 0.94 0.85 0.91
C GLN A 75 -0.18 -0.20 0.93
N PHE A 76 -0.62 -0.62 2.11
CA PHE A 76 -1.75 -1.53 2.28
C PHE A 76 -3.02 -0.97 1.62
N ILE A 77 -3.37 0.29 1.89
CA ILE A 77 -4.52 0.97 1.28
C ILE A 77 -4.36 1.02 -0.23
N SER A 78 -3.21 1.48 -0.72
CA SER A 78 -2.96 1.64 -2.15
C SER A 78 -3.10 0.31 -2.89
N LYS A 79 -2.45 -0.74 -2.39
CA LYS A 79 -2.50 -2.09 -2.95
C LYS A 79 -3.94 -2.64 -2.95
N THR A 80 -4.63 -2.52 -1.84
CA THR A 80 -6.01 -3.03 -1.69
C THR A 80 -6.97 -2.33 -2.64
N MET A 81 -6.94 -0.99 -2.67
CA MET A 81 -7.87 -0.20 -3.48
C MET A 81 -7.59 -0.36 -4.98
N ILE A 82 -6.32 -0.40 -5.39
CA ILE A 82 -5.98 -0.68 -6.80
C ILE A 82 -6.48 -2.07 -7.20
N SER A 83 -6.22 -3.10 -6.41
CA SER A 83 -6.65 -4.48 -6.72
C SER A 83 -8.18 -4.60 -6.75
N MET A 84 -8.89 -3.82 -5.96
CA MET A 84 -10.35 -3.86 -5.88
C MET A 84 -11.06 -3.16 -7.04
N PHE A 85 -10.46 -2.09 -7.59
CA PHE A 85 -11.11 -1.24 -8.60
C PHE A 85 -10.39 -1.22 -9.95
N SER A 86 -9.36 -2.06 -10.15
CA SER A 86 -8.72 -2.21 -11.45
C SER A 86 -9.10 -3.55 -12.08
N TRP A 87 -9.88 -3.51 -13.15
CA TRP A 87 -10.40 -4.69 -13.84
C TRP A 87 -9.92 -4.70 -15.28
N SER A 88 -9.38 -5.81 -15.74
CA SER A 88 -8.87 -5.98 -17.10
C SER A 88 -9.63 -7.04 -17.89
N GLY A 89 -10.51 -7.80 -17.26
CA GLY A 89 -11.14 -8.99 -17.84
C GLY A 89 -10.20 -10.18 -17.97
N THR A 90 -9.00 -10.07 -17.40
CA THR A 90 -7.99 -11.14 -17.39
C THR A 90 -7.47 -11.38 -15.98
N LEU A 91 -7.09 -12.62 -15.69
CA LEU A 91 -6.43 -12.96 -14.43
C LEU A 91 -5.02 -12.35 -14.38
N PRO A 92 -4.53 -11.97 -13.19
CA PRO A 92 -3.14 -11.56 -13.04
C PRO A 92 -2.20 -12.70 -13.46
N PRO A 93 -1.19 -12.44 -14.32
CA PRO A 93 -0.26 -13.47 -14.76
C PRO A 93 0.57 -13.98 -13.60
N GLN A 94 0.71 -15.30 -13.48
CA GLN A 94 1.52 -15.94 -12.44
C GLN A 94 2.91 -16.30 -12.95
N ASN A 95 3.08 -16.36 -14.29
CA ASN A 95 4.34 -16.70 -14.95
C ASN A 95 4.49 -15.89 -16.25
N ILE A 96 5.67 -15.96 -16.87
CA ILE A 96 5.99 -15.23 -18.11
C ILE A 96 5.11 -15.70 -19.29
N GLU A 97 4.73 -16.95 -19.33
CA GLU A 97 3.90 -17.50 -20.40
C GLU A 97 2.48 -16.91 -20.36
N GLU A 98 1.93 -16.70 -19.17
CA GLU A 98 0.62 -16.09 -18.96
C GLU A 98 0.60 -14.58 -19.29
N VAL A 99 1.75 -13.90 -19.28
CA VAL A 99 1.86 -12.52 -19.78
C VAL A 99 1.63 -12.48 -21.30
N ALA A 100 2.17 -13.47 -22.02
CA ALA A 100 2.02 -13.55 -23.48
C ALA A 100 0.62 -14.05 -23.90
N SER A 101 -0.03 -14.90 -23.07
CA SER A 101 -1.37 -15.42 -23.29
C SER A 101 -2.22 -15.30 -22.03
N PRO A 102 -2.79 -14.11 -21.76
CA PRO A 102 -3.55 -13.84 -20.55
C PRO A 102 -4.80 -14.72 -20.46
N LYS A 103 -5.00 -15.35 -19.32
CA LYS A 103 -6.21 -16.15 -19.05
C LYS A 103 -7.39 -15.19 -18.78
N PRO A 104 -8.60 -15.47 -19.34
CA PRO A 104 -9.78 -14.68 -19.06
C PRO A 104 -10.19 -14.80 -17.58
N ASP A 105 -10.63 -13.70 -16.99
CA ASP A 105 -11.25 -13.69 -15.67
C ASP A 105 -12.74 -13.97 -15.81
N LEU A 106 -13.20 -15.13 -15.38
CA LEU A 106 -14.62 -15.51 -15.42
C LEU A 106 -15.45 -14.78 -14.35
N GLY A 107 -14.77 -14.10 -13.41
CA GLY A 107 -15.38 -13.42 -12.28
C GLY A 107 -15.93 -14.36 -11.21
N VAL A 108 -16.20 -13.79 -10.05
CA VAL A 108 -16.82 -14.49 -8.90
C VAL A 108 -18.25 -13.99 -8.73
N LEU A 109 -19.22 -14.91 -8.65
CA LEU A 109 -20.62 -14.57 -8.42
C LEU A 109 -20.82 -14.11 -6.98
N ILE A 110 -21.46 -12.95 -6.83
CA ILE A 110 -21.82 -12.36 -5.55
C ILE A 110 -23.35 -12.17 -5.52
N GLN A 111 -23.97 -12.56 -4.41
CA GLN A 111 -25.35 -12.21 -4.14
C GLN A 111 -25.42 -10.77 -3.65
N THR A 112 -26.11 -9.93 -4.40
CA THR A 112 -26.33 -8.54 -4.00
C THR A 112 -27.50 -8.41 -3.02
N ALA A 113 -27.59 -7.27 -2.34
CA ALA A 113 -28.67 -6.98 -1.40
C ALA A 113 -30.06 -7.03 -2.07
N GLN A 114 -30.13 -6.84 -3.38
CA GLN A 114 -31.37 -6.91 -4.17
C GLN A 114 -31.71 -8.32 -4.67
N ALA A 115 -31.10 -9.37 -4.10
CA ALA A 115 -31.25 -10.77 -4.49
C ALA A 115 -30.89 -11.06 -5.95
N SER A 116 -30.23 -10.14 -6.65
CA SER A 116 -29.66 -10.36 -7.97
C SER A 116 -28.23 -10.93 -7.85
N SER A 117 -27.88 -11.79 -8.80
CA SER A 117 -26.54 -12.37 -8.83
C SER A 117 -25.68 -11.55 -9.81
N GLN A 118 -24.64 -10.91 -9.30
CA GLN A 118 -23.69 -10.12 -10.10
C GLN A 118 -22.27 -10.65 -9.93
N LYS A 119 -21.39 -10.30 -10.85
CA LYS A 119 -19.99 -10.75 -10.83
C LYS A 119 -19.07 -9.63 -10.39
N VAL A 120 -18.03 -9.99 -9.63
CA VAL A 120 -16.86 -9.16 -9.40
C VAL A 120 -15.64 -9.83 -10.02
N SER A 121 -14.58 -9.07 -10.32
CA SER A 121 -13.34 -9.66 -10.78
C SER A 121 -12.70 -10.51 -9.69
N THR A 122 -11.94 -11.53 -10.08
CA THR A 122 -11.20 -12.38 -9.14
C THR A 122 -10.26 -11.55 -8.26
N SER A 123 -9.62 -10.51 -8.83
CA SER A 123 -8.76 -9.59 -8.07
C SER A 123 -9.56 -8.78 -7.04
N SER A 124 -10.74 -8.27 -7.38
CA SER A 124 -11.62 -7.56 -6.44
C SER A 124 -12.08 -8.48 -5.30
N TRP A 125 -12.43 -9.73 -5.64
CA TRP A 125 -12.84 -10.72 -4.65
C TRP A 125 -11.70 -11.04 -3.67
N ILE A 126 -10.48 -11.27 -4.17
CA ILE A 126 -9.29 -11.49 -3.33
C ILE A 126 -9.00 -10.25 -2.46
N ALA A 127 -9.00 -9.06 -3.05
CA ALA A 127 -8.74 -7.82 -2.34
C ALA A 127 -9.78 -7.56 -1.22
N SER A 128 -11.01 -8.07 -1.37
CA SER A 128 -12.05 -7.92 -0.35
C SER A 128 -11.70 -8.57 1.00
N PHE A 129 -10.75 -9.51 1.03
CA PHE A 129 -10.27 -10.10 2.29
C PHE A 129 -9.40 -9.14 3.12
N ALA A 130 -9.02 -7.98 2.56
CA ALA A 130 -8.44 -6.86 3.31
C ALA A 130 -9.50 -6.05 4.07
N LEU A 131 -10.79 -6.31 3.86
CA LEU A 131 -11.87 -5.66 4.58
C LEU A 131 -12.24 -6.48 5.82
N SER A 132 -12.78 -5.81 6.84
CA SER A 132 -13.38 -6.52 7.97
C SER A 132 -14.56 -7.37 7.50
N GLU A 133 -14.82 -8.47 8.16
CA GLU A 133 -15.84 -9.43 7.73
C GLU A 133 -17.24 -8.81 7.62
N ASP A 134 -17.59 -8.00 8.61
CA ASP A 134 -18.90 -7.33 8.66
C ASP A 134 -19.06 -6.33 7.50
N PHE A 135 -17.99 -5.60 7.19
CA PHE A 135 -18.01 -4.60 6.12
C PHE A 135 -17.92 -5.25 4.73
N ARG A 136 -17.18 -6.35 4.60
CA ARG A 136 -16.88 -7.03 3.33
C ARG A 136 -18.11 -7.39 2.53
N LYS A 137 -19.12 -7.99 3.19
CA LYS A 137 -20.32 -8.50 2.50
C LYS A 137 -21.11 -7.39 1.81
N GLY A 138 -21.39 -6.31 2.53
CA GLY A 138 -22.12 -5.17 1.97
C GLY A 138 -21.31 -4.42 0.91
N PHE A 139 -20.03 -4.18 1.19
CA PHE A 139 -19.16 -3.46 0.26
C PHE A 139 -18.89 -4.24 -1.04
N LEU A 140 -18.74 -5.56 -0.95
CA LEU A 140 -18.53 -6.40 -2.13
C LEU A 140 -19.77 -6.41 -3.05
N SER A 141 -20.98 -6.34 -2.48
CA SER A 141 -22.22 -6.14 -3.24
C SER A 141 -22.18 -4.83 -4.04
N THR A 142 -21.73 -3.74 -3.39
CA THR A 142 -21.59 -2.44 -4.08
C THR A 142 -20.53 -2.49 -5.18
N VAL A 143 -19.40 -3.16 -4.94
CA VAL A 143 -18.37 -3.36 -5.99
C VAL A 143 -18.92 -4.15 -7.17
N ALA A 144 -19.76 -5.16 -6.89
CA ALA A 144 -20.43 -5.94 -7.94
C ALA A 144 -21.38 -5.09 -8.78
N GLU A 145 -22.15 -4.21 -8.15
CA GLU A 145 -23.04 -3.25 -8.85
C GLU A 145 -22.25 -2.23 -9.71
N MET A 146 -21.04 -1.87 -9.27
CA MET A 146 -20.14 -0.97 -10.01
C MET A 146 -19.38 -1.67 -11.15
N THR A 147 -19.32 -3.01 -11.14
CA THR A 147 -18.56 -3.79 -12.14
C THR A 147 -19.44 -4.10 -13.33
N PRO A 148 -19.20 -3.48 -14.51
CA PRO A 148 -20.01 -3.75 -15.69
C PRO A 148 -19.84 -5.21 -16.15
N PRO A 149 -20.92 -5.87 -16.61
CA PRO A 149 -20.85 -7.26 -17.09
C PRO A 149 -19.92 -7.44 -18.29
N GLU A 150 -19.68 -6.38 -19.07
CA GLU A 150 -18.77 -6.35 -20.20
C GLU A 150 -17.31 -6.61 -19.82
N VAL A 151 -16.94 -6.45 -18.53
CA VAL A 151 -15.60 -6.84 -18.02
C VAL A 151 -15.35 -8.32 -18.24
N PHE A 152 -16.39 -9.15 -18.16
CA PHE A 152 -16.33 -10.61 -18.28
C PHE A 152 -16.68 -11.12 -19.69
N SER A 153 -16.70 -10.23 -20.68
CA SER A 153 -17.02 -10.59 -22.06
C SER A 153 -15.91 -11.44 -22.67
N GLU A 154 -16.28 -12.56 -23.29
CA GLU A 154 -15.37 -13.39 -24.07
C GLU A 154 -14.92 -12.69 -25.36
N ASN A 155 -15.69 -11.70 -25.81
CA ASN A 155 -15.34 -10.90 -27.00
C ASN A 155 -14.39 -9.75 -26.60
N PRO A 156 -13.10 -9.79 -27.00
CA PRO A 156 -12.14 -8.75 -26.63
C PRO A 156 -12.53 -7.34 -27.07
N SER A 157 -13.37 -7.24 -28.12
CA SER A 157 -13.83 -5.95 -28.64
C SER A 157 -14.89 -5.30 -27.76
N LEU A 158 -15.62 -6.07 -26.96
CA LEU A 158 -16.67 -5.58 -26.07
C LEU A 158 -16.16 -5.44 -24.62
N THR A 159 -14.95 -5.90 -24.32
CA THR A 159 -14.41 -5.88 -22.96
C THR A 159 -14.22 -4.45 -22.46
N MET A 160 -14.83 -4.16 -21.32
CA MET A 160 -14.62 -2.93 -20.58
C MET A 160 -13.48 -3.11 -19.56
N THR A 161 -12.63 -2.11 -19.45
CA THR A 161 -11.53 -2.12 -18.47
C THR A 161 -11.67 -0.95 -17.52
N SER A 162 -11.28 -1.14 -16.28
CA SER A 162 -11.20 -0.09 -15.28
C SER A 162 -9.82 -0.05 -14.63
N GLN A 163 -9.35 1.14 -14.30
CA GLN A 163 -8.10 1.38 -13.63
C GLN A 163 -8.29 2.45 -12.55
N LEU A 164 -7.95 2.13 -11.31
CA LEU A 164 -7.87 3.12 -10.25
C LEU A 164 -6.49 3.78 -10.27
N VAL A 165 -6.46 5.08 -10.54
CA VAL A 165 -5.23 5.90 -10.53
C VAL A 165 -5.20 6.72 -9.25
N ILE A 166 -4.41 6.29 -8.28
CA ILE A 166 -4.24 7.01 -7.02
C ILE A 166 -3.32 8.20 -7.26
N LYS A 167 -3.81 9.41 -6.98
CA LYS A 167 -3.05 10.66 -7.05
C LYS A 167 -2.36 10.96 -5.74
N ARG A 168 -3.03 10.68 -4.62
CA ARG A 168 -2.51 10.97 -3.28
C ARG A 168 -3.15 10.06 -2.22
N VAL A 169 -2.32 9.55 -1.31
CA VAL A 169 -2.76 8.97 -0.04
C VAL A 169 -2.19 9.85 1.07
N TYR A 170 -3.07 10.43 1.87
CA TYR A 170 -2.67 11.29 2.97
C TYR A 170 -2.01 10.48 4.10
N PRO A 171 -1.15 11.10 4.92
CA PRO A 171 -0.60 10.43 6.09
C PRO A 171 -1.71 9.88 7.01
N PRO A 172 -1.57 8.66 7.52
CA PRO A 172 -2.51 8.08 8.45
C PRO A 172 -2.63 8.92 9.72
N LYS A 173 -3.85 9.30 10.10
CA LYS A 173 -4.13 9.97 11.37
C LYS A 173 -4.68 8.94 12.34
N GLN A 174 -3.96 8.71 13.42
CA GLN A 174 -4.43 7.81 14.49
C GLN A 174 -5.65 8.42 15.18
N ILE A 175 -6.74 7.65 15.27
CA ILE A 175 -8.01 8.05 15.89
C ILE A 175 -8.28 7.30 17.20
N ALA A 176 -7.68 6.13 17.37
CA ALA A 176 -7.66 5.33 18.59
C ALA A 176 -6.46 4.37 18.55
N PRO A 177 -6.09 3.73 19.66
CA PRO A 177 -5.08 2.69 19.65
C PRO A 177 -5.38 1.62 18.58
N GLY A 178 -4.43 1.40 17.66
CA GLY A 178 -4.59 0.46 16.55
C GLY A 178 -5.62 0.84 15.49
N LYS A 179 -6.09 2.09 15.45
CA LYS A 179 -7.06 2.57 14.45
C LYS A 179 -6.63 3.88 13.82
N TRP A 180 -6.76 3.95 12.51
CA TRP A 180 -6.33 5.11 11.72
C TRP A 180 -7.40 5.52 10.71
N ARG A 181 -7.39 6.80 10.41
CA ARG A 181 -8.15 7.42 9.33
C ARG A 181 -7.19 7.88 8.25
N VAL A 182 -7.47 7.54 6.99
CA VAL A 182 -6.59 7.82 5.85
C VAL A 182 -7.41 8.32 4.67
N GLY A 183 -7.15 9.55 4.24
CA GLY A 183 -7.75 10.09 3.03
C GLY A 183 -7.01 9.63 1.77
N MET A 184 -7.75 9.30 0.73
CA MET A 184 -7.22 8.93 -0.59
C MET A 184 -7.89 9.77 -1.67
N VAL A 185 -7.09 10.37 -2.55
CA VAL A 185 -7.53 11.06 -3.77
C VAL A 185 -7.14 10.22 -4.97
N ALA A 186 -8.11 9.83 -5.78
CA ALA A 186 -7.91 8.97 -6.94
C ALA A 186 -8.90 9.31 -8.05
N ASP A 187 -8.60 8.82 -9.26
CA ASP A 187 -9.53 8.77 -10.38
C ASP A 187 -9.80 7.31 -10.76
N LEU A 188 -11.06 6.97 -10.98
CA LEU A 188 -11.48 5.72 -11.59
C LEU A 188 -11.62 5.96 -13.08
N ILE A 189 -10.75 5.31 -13.86
CA ILE A 189 -10.70 5.46 -15.30
C ILE A 189 -11.29 4.21 -15.94
N GLN A 190 -12.46 4.36 -16.55
CA GLN A 190 -13.11 3.28 -17.29
C GLN A 190 -12.93 3.50 -18.80
N LYS A 191 -12.58 2.44 -19.51
CA LYS A 191 -12.39 2.45 -20.97
C LYS A 191 -13.20 1.35 -21.59
N ASN A 192 -13.93 1.70 -22.65
CA ASN A 192 -14.52 0.74 -23.56
C ASN A 192 -13.54 0.52 -24.73
N ARG A 193 -13.25 -0.72 -25.10
CA ARG A 193 -12.38 -1.03 -26.23
C ARG A 193 -12.98 -0.61 -27.59
N VAL A 194 -14.29 -0.74 -27.73
CA VAL A 194 -15.01 -0.27 -28.91
C VAL A 194 -15.32 1.22 -28.76
N GLY A 195 -14.78 2.05 -29.63
CA GLY A 195 -15.10 3.48 -29.67
C GLY A 195 -14.15 4.39 -28.88
N GLY A 196 -13.18 3.86 -28.10
CA GLY A 196 -12.17 4.67 -27.46
C GLY A 196 -12.68 5.62 -26.35
N ALA A 197 -13.97 5.59 -26.03
CA ALA A 197 -14.56 6.42 -25.00
C ALA A 197 -13.93 6.12 -23.64
N ARG A 198 -13.46 7.19 -22.99
CA ARG A 198 -12.83 7.13 -21.68
C ARG A 198 -13.64 7.93 -20.68
N LEU A 199 -14.16 7.26 -19.67
CA LEU A 199 -14.84 7.92 -18.56
C LEU A 199 -13.87 8.03 -17.39
N ILE A 200 -13.69 9.26 -16.89
CA ILE A 200 -12.87 9.54 -15.70
C ILE A 200 -13.81 10.02 -14.60
N THR A 201 -13.88 9.27 -13.52
CA THR A 201 -14.72 9.61 -12.37
C THR A 201 -13.83 9.86 -11.15
N PRO A 202 -13.94 11.03 -10.48
CA PRO A 202 -13.24 11.26 -9.22
C PRO A 202 -13.64 10.21 -8.18
N PHE A 203 -12.65 9.57 -7.57
CA PHE A 203 -12.84 8.52 -6.59
C PHE A 203 -12.09 8.84 -5.28
N ASN A 204 -12.59 9.86 -4.58
CA ASN A 204 -11.97 10.35 -3.38
C ASN A 204 -12.60 9.68 -2.16
N LYS A 205 -11.79 8.95 -1.38
CA LYS A 205 -12.29 8.13 -0.26
C LYS A 205 -11.55 8.44 1.04
N ASP A 206 -12.27 8.29 2.11
CA ASP A 206 -11.78 8.35 3.49
C ASP A 206 -11.91 6.95 4.08
N LEU A 207 -10.77 6.33 4.36
CA LEU A 207 -10.69 4.93 4.77
C LEU A 207 -10.38 4.86 6.26
N LEU A 208 -11.17 4.06 6.96
CA LEU A 208 -10.93 3.72 8.36
C LEU A 208 -10.29 2.35 8.43
N VAL A 209 -9.07 2.32 8.93
CA VAL A 209 -8.21 1.12 9.00
C VAL A 209 -7.95 0.78 10.44
N ARG A 210 -7.92 -0.51 10.75
CA ARG A 210 -7.52 -0.99 12.07
C ARG A 210 -6.48 -2.10 11.97
N ALA A 211 -5.71 -2.26 13.04
CA ALA A 211 -4.86 -3.42 13.21
C ALA A 211 -5.75 -4.67 13.35
N ALA A 212 -5.38 -5.72 12.63
CA ALA A 212 -6.02 -7.02 12.70
C ALA A 212 -5.08 -8.03 13.38
N ASP A 213 -5.66 -9.06 13.97
CA ASP A 213 -4.91 -10.15 14.55
C ASP A 213 -4.16 -10.93 13.47
N TYR A 214 -3.11 -11.63 13.88
CA TYR A 214 -2.37 -12.50 12.99
C TYR A 214 -3.27 -13.62 12.48
N PHE A 215 -3.38 -13.70 11.17
CA PHE A 215 -4.10 -14.76 10.49
C PHE A 215 -3.07 -15.70 9.83
N GLY A 216 -2.69 -16.74 10.58
CA GLY A 216 -1.73 -17.73 10.08
C GLY A 216 -2.27 -18.51 8.88
N ASN A 217 -1.38 -18.88 7.97
CA ASN A 217 -1.72 -19.81 6.91
C ASN A 217 -1.61 -21.26 7.44
N PRO A 218 -2.73 -21.95 7.73
CA PRO A 218 -2.70 -23.28 8.32
C PRO A 218 -2.20 -24.36 7.36
N GLN A 219 -2.19 -24.08 6.04
CA GLN A 219 -1.81 -25.03 5.00
C GLN A 219 -0.38 -24.82 4.48
N GLY A 220 0.31 -23.76 4.90
CA GLY A 220 1.65 -23.44 4.44
C GLY A 220 1.74 -23.40 2.91
N ASP A 221 2.71 -24.13 2.35
CA ASP A 221 2.92 -24.19 0.90
C ASP A 221 1.93 -25.08 0.14
N ASN A 222 1.13 -25.89 0.84
CA ASN A 222 0.19 -26.85 0.24
C ASN A 222 -1.15 -26.22 -0.16
N GLY A 223 -1.37 -24.91 0.10
CA GLY A 223 -2.58 -24.21 -0.29
C GLY A 223 -2.68 -23.96 -1.80
N THR A 224 -3.92 -23.85 -2.31
CA THR A 224 -4.17 -23.39 -3.68
C THR A 224 -3.65 -21.96 -3.87
N ASP A 225 -3.36 -21.56 -5.12
CA ASP A 225 -2.89 -20.20 -5.43
C ASP A 225 -3.86 -19.13 -4.96
N LEU A 226 -5.16 -19.41 -5.04
CA LEU A 226 -6.22 -18.54 -4.53
C LEU A 226 -6.13 -18.38 -3.00
N GLN A 227 -5.94 -19.48 -2.27
CA GLN A 227 -5.75 -19.45 -0.81
C GLN A 227 -4.49 -18.66 -0.44
N LYS A 228 -3.36 -18.91 -1.13
CA LYS A 228 -2.12 -18.16 -0.92
C LYS A 228 -2.33 -16.65 -1.15
N ALA A 229 -3.06 -16.27 -2.21
CA ALA A 229 -3.37 -14.89 -2.50
C ALA A 229 -4.21 -14.24 -1.38
N ILE A 230 -5.22 -14.94 -0.85
CA ILE A 230 -6.04 -14.45 0.27
C ILE A 230 -5.18 -14.24 1.54
N TYR A 231 -4.33 -15.23 1.87
CA TYR A 231 -3.46 -15.10 3.04
C TYR A 231 -2.44 -13.97 2.88
N SER A 232 -1.92 -13.75 1.65
CA SER A 232 -1.00 -12.66 1.37
C SER A 232 -1.63 -11.27 1.58
N VAL A 233 -2.92 -11.13 1.29
CA VAL A 233 -3.68 -9.88 1.55
C VAL A 233 -3.80 -9.62 3.06
N ARG A 234 -3.93 -10.66 3.87
CA ARG A 234 -4.04 -10.55 5.34
C ARG A 234 -2.71 -10.49 6.08
N ALA A 235 -1.60 -10.72 5.37
CA ALA A 235 -0.25 -10.72 5.96
C ALA A 235 0.15 -9.35 6.55
N ASP A 236 -0.41 -8.26 6.03
CA ASP A 236 -0.15 -6.89 6.50
C ASP A 236 -0.72 -6.62 7.90
N ARG A 237 -1.54 -7.52 8.46
CA ARG A 237 -2.20 -7.40 9.77
C ARG A 237 -2.99 -6.10 9.93
N LEU A 238 -3.59 -5.68 8.84
CA LEU A 238 -4.44 -4.51 8.71
C LEU A 238 -5.75 -4.91 8.05
N GLU A 239 -6.83 -4.24 8.42
CA GLU A 239 -8.11 -4.36 7.73
C GLU A 239 -8.80 -3.01 7.63
N ILE A 240 -9.52 -2.81 6.53
CA ILE A 240 -10.37 -1.65 6.30
C ILE A 240 -11.76 -2.02 6.85
N TYR A 241 -12.27 -1.27 7.82
CA TYR A 241 -13.57 -1.55 8.41
C TYR A 241 -14.65 -0.55 8.00
N GLU A 242 -14.27 0.53 7.31
CA GLU A 242 -15.22 1.51 6.78
C GLU A 242 -14.56 2.32 5.65
N ILE A 243 -15.35 2.65 4.62
CA ILE A 243 -14.97 3.54 3.52
C ILE A 243 -16.07 4.58 3.35
N ARG A 244 -15.70 5.87 3.39
CA ARG A 244 -16.58 7.01 3.22
C ARG A 244 -16.14 7.86 2.03
N ASN A 245 -17.00 8.76 1.58
CA ASN A 245 -16.58 9.79 0.62
C ASN A 245 -15.69 10.83 1.34
N LEU A 246 -14.58 11.19 0.71
CA LEU A 246 -13.69 12.23 1.19
C LEU A 246 -14.19 13.58 0.69
N CYS A 247 -14.54 14.47 1.59
CA CYS A 247 -14.83 15.87 1.27
C CYS A 247 -13.53 16.63 1.05
N LEU A 248 -13.27 17.06 -0.18
CA LEU A 248 -12.19 17.97 -0.51
C LEU A 248 -12.74 19.41 -0.39
N LEU A 249 -12.12 20.21 0.45
CA LEU A 249 -12.38 21.64 0.47
C LEU A 249 -11.72 22.25 -0.77
N ASP A 250 -12.52 22.78 -1.70
CA ASP A 250 -12.01 23.58 -2.79
C ASP A 250 -11.42 24.88 -2.19
N GLY A 251 -10.08 24.96 -2.19
CA GLY A 251 -9.35 26.08 -1.59
C GLY A 251 -9.61 27.45 -2.22
N ASN A 252 -10.47 27.53 -3.24
CA ASN A 252 -10.77 28.77 -3.97
C ASN A 252 -12.13 29.41 -3.66
N ASN A 253 -12.96 28.80 -2.82
CA ASN A 253 -14.23 29.44 -2.42
C ASN A 253 -14.09 30.05 -1.03
N GLY A 254 -13.68 31.33 -1.02
CA GLY A 254 -13.70 32.16 0.16
C GLY A 254 -15.07 32.15 0.83
N LEU A 255 -15.04 32.02 2.15
CA LEU A 255 -16.04 32.58 3.09
C LEU A 255 -17.53 32.26 2.86
N ASN A 256 -17.93 31.07 2.50
CA ASN A 256 -19.29 30.59 2.73
C ASN A 256 -19.28 29.42 3.67
N ASN A 257 -19.47 29.68 4.95
CA ASN A 257 -19.55 28.72 6.06
C ASN A 257 -20.68 27.66 5.88
N ASP A 258 -21.58 27.85 4.93
CA ASP A 258 -22.76 26.99 4.75
C ASP A 258 -22.48 25.69 4.00
N LYS A 259 -21.33 25.58 3.29
CA LYS A 259 -20.94 24.33 2.60
C LYS A 259 -20.25 23.30 3.51
N PHE A 260 -19.76 23.71 4.67
CA PHE A 260 -19.29 22.78 5.71
C PHE A 260 -20.39 21.87 6.22
N THR A 261 -21.62 22.35 6.22
CA THR A 261 -22.80 21.60 6.68
C THR A 261 -23.19 20.49 5.72
N GLN A 262 -22.95 20.65 4.40
CA GLN A 262 -23.28 19.61 3.41
C GLN A 262 -22.33 18.42 3.40
N CYS A 263 -21.09 18.58 3.80
CA CYS A 263 -20.14 17.45 3.97
C CYS A 263 -20.28 16.76 5.33
N GLY A 264 -20.92 17.38 6.33
CA GLY A 264 -20.99 16.88 7.70
C GLY A 264 -22.39 16.50 8.19
N ALA A 265 -23.46 17.04 7.64
CA ALA A 265 -24.80 16.92 8.21
C ALA A 265 -25.80 16.08 7.40
N GLY A 266 -25.45 15.58 6.21
CA GLY A 266 -26.34 14.87 5.31
C GLY A 266 -26.05 13.40 5.09
N GLN A 267 -25.08 12.81 5.76
CA GLN A 267 -24.74 11.39 5.62
C GLN A 267 -25.02 10.63 6.91
N THR A 268 -26.31 10.53 7.24
CA THR A 268 -26.81 9.35 7.95
C THR A 268 -26.51 8.13 7.08
N SER A 269 -26.03 7.10 7.70
CA SER A 269 -25.73 5.70 7.36
C SER A 269 -26.04 5.10 5.97
N ASP A 270 -26.57 5.84 4.99
CA ASP A 270 -27.03 5.31 3.70
C ASP A 270 -26.19 5.70 2.48
N SER A 271 -25.08 6.42 2.63
CA SER A 271 -24.23 6.75 1.50
C SER A 271 -23.02 5.83 1.38
N PHE A 272 -23.26 4.53 1.37
CA PHE A 272 -22.36 3.61 0.70
C PHE A 272 -22.42 3.91 -0.79
N ILE A 273 -21.41 4.58 -1.32
CA ILE A 273 -21.14 4.75 -2.76
C ILE A 273 -22.41 4.98 -3.60
N ARG A 274 -22.79 6.22 -3.83
CA ARG A 274 -23.50 6.66 -5.02
C ARG A 274 -22.54 7.36 -5.97
#